data_cc42d9f9502c17fe022800a334ae8192
#
_entry.id   cc42d9f9502c17fe022800a334ae8192
#
_cell.length_a   1.000
_cell.length_b   1.000
_cell.length_c   1.000
_cell.angle_alpha   90.00
_cell.angle_beta   90.00
_cell.angle_gamma   90.00
#
_symmetry.space_group_name_H-M   'P 1'
#
loop_
_entity.id
_entity.type
_entity.pdbx_description
1 polymer ?
#
loop_
_entity_poly.entity_id
_entity_poly.type
_entity_poly.pdbx_seq_one_letter_code
_entity_poly.pdbx_strand_id
1 'polypeptide(L)'
;MEYVVEMLNIRKEFPGIVANDNITLQLRKGEIHALLGENGAGKSTLMGMLFGMYQPEKGMIKVKGKEVKIANPNVANELGIGMVHQHFKLVENFTVTENIILGYEPKKHMTVDIKSAAKRIEELSKQYGLNVDPYAKIEDISVGMQQRVEILKMLYRDADILIFDEPTAVLTPQEILELIEIMKNLVKEGKSIILITHKLKEIKAAADKCTVIRRGKYIGTVDVKDTDEAEMAKMMVGRQVSFKVDKQESKPGDVVLKVENLSVKNHKKVLGLKNFSLEVRKGEIVGVAGVEGNGQTELVEALTGMRRIESGNIIYKEADITNTSIRERIDSGIAHIPEDRHKRGLILDYTMEDNMVLKVYKNKPFSKHGLINRAKIREYANHIIETFDVRSGEGGQSIARGLSGGNQQKGIIGREIESNPDLLIAVQPTRGLDVGSIEYIHKRLVEQRDAGKAVLLVSLELDEILNVSDRIAVINNGELIGIVNASETDENEVGLMMAGIKRGDK
;
A
#
# COMPACT_ATOMS: atom_id res chain seq x y z
N MET A 1 -30.05 6.98 20.43
CA MET A 1 -28.96 7.58 19.64
C MET A 1 -29.36 7.52 18.18
N GLU A 2 -29.24 8.62 17.46
CA GLU A 2 -29.72 8.75 16.07
C GLU A 2 -28.66 8.23 15.09
N TYR A 3 -29.07 7.39 14.13
CA TYR A 3 -28.21 7.00 13.01
C TYR A 3 -28.21 8.09 11.94
N VAL A 4 -27.03 8.50 11.51
CA VAL A 4 -26.87 9.48 10.40
C VAL A 4 -26.75 8.80 9.05
N VAL A 5 -26.26 7.53 9.03
CA VAL A 5 -26.24 6.66 7.85
C VAL A 5 -26.73 5.28 8.24
N GLU A 6 -27.60 4.70 7.45
CA GLU A 6 -27.97 3.29 7.53
C GLU A 6 -27.96 2.70 6.11
N MET A 7 -27.12 1.73 5.91
CA MET A 7 -27.08 0.87 4.73
C MET A 7 -27.60 -0.49 5.16
N LEU A 8 -28.80 -0.87 4.73
CA LEU A 8 -29.51 -2.04 5.23
C LEU A 8 -29.66 -3.10 4.15
N ASN A 9 -29.17 -4.31 4.41
CA ASN A 9 -29.27 -5.48 3.54
C ASN A 9 -28.78 -5.22 2.11
N ILE A 10 -27.68 -4.48 1.98
CA ILE A 10 -27.13 -4.04 0.70
C ILE A 10 -26.58 -5.22 -0.09
N ARG A 11 -27.01 -5.34 -1.35
CA ARG A 11 -26.44 -6.28 -2.33
C ARG A 11 -25.95 -5.54 -3.56
N LYS A 12 -24.75 -5.91 -4.03
CA LYS A 12 -24.13 -5.41 -5.25
C LYS A 12 -23.45 -6.54 -6.01
N GLU A 13 -23.79 -6.63 -7.29
CA GLU A 13 -23.22 -7.62 -8.21
C GLU A 13 -22.51 -6.93 -9.37
N PHE A 14 -21.43 -7.52 -9.83
CA PHE A 14 -20.77 -7.23 -11.10
C PHE A 14 -20.73 -8.52 -11.93
N PRO A 15 -20.53 -8.47 -13.24
CA PRO A 15 -20.46 -9.67 -14.06
C PRO A 15 -19.47 -10.72 -13.48
N GLY A 16 -20.01 -11.85 -13.03
CA GLY A 16 -19.24 -12.96 -12.44
C GLY A 16 -18.87 -12.83 -10.97
N ILE A 17 -19.19 -11.71 -10.28
CA ILE A 17 -18.80 -11.51 -8.87
C ILE A 17 -19.93 -10.84 -8.10
N VAL A 18 -20.27 -11.40 -6.93
CA VAL A 18 -21.08 -10.73 -5.91
C VAL A 18 -20.15 -9.97 -4.97
N ALA A 19 -20.07 -8.65 -5.14
CA ALA A 19 -19.14 -7.80 -4.37
C ALA A 19 -19.65 -7.53 -2.94
N ASN A 20 -20.97 -7.38 -2.76
CA ASN A 20 -21.62 -7.25 -1.46
C ASN A 20 -22.87 -8.10 -1.44
N ASP A 21 -23.08 -8.86 -0.38
CA ASP A 21 -24.22 -9.74 -0.19
C ASP A 21 -24.79 -9.57 1.20
N ASN A 22 -25.96 -8.92 1.28
CA ASN A 22 -26.69 -8.67 2.52
C ASN A 22 -25.87 -7.94 3.59
N ILE A 23 -25.17 -6.85 3.20
CA ILE A 23 -24.36 -6.04 4.12
C ILE A 23 -25.25 -5.02 4.84
N THR A 24 -25.08 -4.93 6.16
CA THR A 24 -25.65 -3.86 6.98
C THR A 24 -24.55 -3.06 7.64
N LEU A 25 -24.56 -1.74 7.45
CA LEU A 25 -23.69 -0.77 8.08
C LEU A 25 -24.52 0.38 8.65
N GLN A 26 -24.33 0.73 9.90
CA GLN A 26 -25.05 1.80 10.58
C GLN A 26 -24.08 2.71 11.32
N LEU A 27 -24.03 3.98 10.93
CA LEU A 27 -23.19 5.03 11.53
C LEU A 27 -24.06 5.91 12.44
N ARG A 28 -23.64 6.11 13.67
CA ARG A 28 -24.29 7.04 14.62
C ARG A 28 -23.73 8.45 14.47
N LYS A 29 -24.51 9.43 14.91
CA LYS A 29 -24.05 10.82 14.98
C LYS A 29 -22.87 10.94 15.96
N GLY A 30 -21.80 11.59 15.52
CA GLY A 30 -20.61 11.83 16.36
C GLY A 30 -19.83 10.55 16.70
N GLU A 31 -19.79 9.58 15.78
CA GLU A 31 -19.10 8.30 15.92
C GLU A 31 -18.02 8.17 14.85
N ILE A 32 -16.88 7.57 15.19
CA ILE A 32 -15.94 7.03 14.21
C ILE A 32 -16.23 5.53 14.07
N HIS A 33 -16.77 5.13 12.93
CA HIS A 33 -17.11 3.76 12.62
C HIS A 33 -16.14 3.17 11.62
N ALA A 34 -15.37 2.17 12.03
CA ALA A 34 -14.44 1.49 11.14
C ALA A 34 -15.17 0.46 10.25
N LEU A 35 -14.77 0.37 8.99
CA LEU A 35 -15.14 -0.69 8.06
C LEU A 35 -13.91 -1.55 7.78
N LEU A 36 -13.83 -2.72 8.41
CA LEU A 36 -12.70 -3.64 8.36
C LEU A 36 -12.97 -4.78 7.38
N GLY A 37 -11.97 -5.18 6.64
CA GLY A 37 -11.98 -6.35 5.76
C GLY A 37 -10.72 -6.44 4.92
N GLU A 38 -10.43 -7.62 4.40
CA GLU A 38 -9.29 -7.83 3.49
C GLU A 38 -9.49 -7.07 2.17
N ASN A 39 -8.43 -6.97 1.37
CA ASN A 39 -8.51 -6.42 0.03
C ASN A 39 -9.44 -7.28 -0.83
N GLY A 40 -10.36 -6.65 -1.57
CA GLY A 40 -11.41 -7.34 -2.31
C GLY A 40 -12.61 -7.82 -1.47
N ALA A 41 -12.68 -7.51 -0.17
CA ALA A 41 -13.83 -7.85 0.68
C ALA A 41 -15.12 -7.06 0.35
N GLY A 42 -15.05 -6.04 -0.52
CA GLY A 42 -16.21 -5.24 -0.93
C GLY A 42 -16.33 -3.89 -0.22
N LYS A 43 -15.33 -3.45 0.56
CA LYS A 43 -15.34 -2.17 1.32
C LYS A 43 -15.55 -0.95 0.42
N SER A 44 -14.66 -0.75 -0.56
CA SER A 44 -14.74 0.40 -1.48
C SER A 44 -15.98 0.34 -2.38
N THR A 45 -16.50 -0.86 -2.69
CA THR A 45 -17.78 -1.02 -3.40
C THR A 45 -18.95 -0.54 -2.53
N LEU A 46 -18.98 -0.92 -1.24
CA LEU A 46 -20.01 -0.48 -0.31
C LEU A 46 -20.03 1.04 -0.17
N MET A 47 -18.84 1.64 0.01
CA MET A 47 -18.72 3.11 0.11
C MET A 47 -18.97 3.80 -1.22
N GLY A 48 -18.62 3.18 -2.33
CA GLY A 48 -18.99 3.68 -3.67
C GLY A 48 -20.50 3.78 -3.89
N MET A 49 -21.29 2.90 -3.26
CA MET A 49 -22.75 3.05 -3.27
C MET A 49 -23.22 4.20 -2.38
N LEU A 50 -22.62 4.40 -1.22
CA LEU A 50 -22.93 5.51 -0.33
C LEU A 50 -22.51 6.86 -0.93
N PHE A 51 -21.45 6.88 -1.74
CA PHE A 51 -21.00 8.09 -2.44
C PHE A 51 -21.60 8.25 -3.86
N GLY A 52 -22.52 7.35 -4.27
CA GLY A 52 -23.26 7.47 -5.53
C GLY A 52 -22.49 7.05 -6.80
N MET A 53 -21.36 6.33 -6.66
CA MET A 53 -20.61 5.77 -7.80
C MET A 53 -21.29 4.52 -8.38
N TYR A 54 -22.02 3.79 -7.53
CA TYR A 54 -22.76 2.59 -7.89
C TYR A 54 -24.16 2.64 -7.28
N GLN A 55 -25.09 1.85 -7.84
CA GLN A 55 -26.40 1.64 -7.24
C GLN A 55 -26.47 0.21 -6.68
N PRO A 56 -27.06 -0.01 -5.49
CA PRO A 56 -27.34 -1.34 -5.00
C PRO A 56 -28.43 -2.01 -5.83
N GLU A 57 -28.34 -3.33 -6.03
CA GLU A 57 -29.41 -4.14 -6.63
C GLU A 57 -30.52 -4.44 -5.61
N LYS A 58 -30.14 -4.57 -4.30
CA LYS A 58 -31.10 -4.78 -3.20
C LYS A 58 -30.63 -4.03 -1.96
N GLY A 59 -31.56 -3.82 -1.04
CA GLY A 59 -31.33 -3.09 0.20
C GLY A 59 -31.78 -1.63 0.08
N MET A 60 -31.57 -0.88 1.16
CA MET A 60 -31.91 0.54 1.22
C MET A 60 -30.83 1.34 1.90
N ILE A 61 -30.70 2.61 1.50
CA ILE A 61 -29.81 3.58 2.13
C ILE A 61 -30.68 4.66 2.77
N LYS A 62 -30.43 4.94 4.06
CA LYS A 62 -31.02 6.07 4.74
C LYS A 62 -29.94 7.04 5.19
N VAL A 63 -30.20 8.33 5.03
CA VAL A 63 -29.36 9.42 5.51
C VAL A 63 -30.21 10.32 6.41
N LYS A 64 -29.74 10.53 7.66
CA LYS A 64 -30.47 11.30 8.68
C LYS A 64 -31.91 10.82 8.83
N GLY A 65 -32.14 9.49 8.84
CA GLY A 65 -33.43 8.82 9.01
C GLY A 65 -34.35 8.79 7.76
N LYS A 66 -33.97 9.42 6.67
CA LYS A 66 -34.75 9.44 5.41
C LYS A 66 -34.14 8.45 4.42
N GLU A 67 -35.02 7.64 3.80
CA GLU A 67 -34.60 6.80 2.67
C GLU A 67 -34.23 7.68 1.47
N VAL A 68 -33.08 7.40 0.87
CA VAL A 68 -32.51 8.19 -0.22
C VAL A 68 -31.97 7.29 -1.33
N LYS A 69 -32.06 7.79 -2.57
CA LYS A 69 -31.38 7.20 -3.73
C LYS A 69 -30.25 8.12 -4.15
N ILE A 70 -29.02 7.69 -3.92
CA ILE A 70 -27.81 8.46 -4.21
C ILE A 70 -27.37 8.15 -5.63
N ALA A 71 -27.88 8.88 -6.61
CA ALA A 71 -27.68 8.58 -8.03
C ALA A 71 -26.27 8.90 -8.55
N ASN A 72 -25.58 9.85 -7.93
CA ASN A 72 -24.24 10.31 -8.31
C ASN A 72 -23.58 11.05 -7.14
N PRO A 73 -22.26 11.37 -7.22
CA PRO A 73 -21.54 12.06 -6.16
C PRO A 73 -22.07 13.45 -5.79
N ASN A 74 -22.73 14.17 -6.72
CA ASN A 74 -23.31 15.47 -6.39
C ASN A 74 -24.45 15.33 -5.39
N VAL A 75 -25.31 14.32 -5.57
CA VAL A 75 -26.39 14.00 -4.60
C VAL A 75 -25.80 13.61 -3.24
N ALA A 76 -24.69 12.85 -3.20
CA ALA A 76 -24.00 12.55 -1.95
C ALA A 76 -23.53 13.83 -1.24
N ASN A 77 -22.91 14.75 -1.98
CA ASN A 77 -22.46 16.04 -1.44
C ASN A 77 -23.65 16.88 -0.92
N GLU A 78 -24.76 16.94 -1.64
CA GLU A 78 -26.00 17.64 -1.19
C GLU A 78 -26.57 17.05 0.10
N LEU A 79 -26.39 15.74 0.32
CA LEU A 79 -26.76 15.06 1.57
C LEU A 79 -25.76 15.27 2.70
N GLY A 80 -24.66 15.99 2.44
CA GLY A 80 -23.58 16.25 3.40
C GLY A 80 -22.59 15.09 3.55
N ILE A 81 -22.45 14.23 2.54
CA ILE A 81 -21.50 13.11 2.53
C ILE A 81 -20.28 13.53 1.72
N GLY A 82 -19.09 13.52 2.35
CA GLY A 82 -17.80 13.75 1.71
C GLY A 82 -16.94 12.50 1.75
N MET A 83 -16.01 12.34 0.76
CA MET A 83 -15.12 11.19 0.70
C MET A 83 -13.70 11.60 0.34
N VAL A 84 -12.74 11.17 1.16
CA VAL A 84 -11.30 11.15 0.84
C VAL A 84 -10.99 9.80 0.21
N HIS A 85 -10.49 9.83 -1.01
CA HIS A 85 -10.14 8.62 -1.75
C HIS A 85 -8.72 8.15 -1.41
N GLN A 86 -8.46 6.87 -1.56
CA GLN A 86 -7.15 6.23 -1.36
C GLN A 86 -6.03 6.89 -2.20
N HIS A 87 -6.35 7.31 -3.43
CA HIS A 87 -5.47 8.12 -4.26
C HIS A 87 -6.04 9.54 -4.35
N PHE A 88 -5.25 10.53 -3.95
CA PHE A 88 -5.66 11.93 -3.96
C PHE A 88 -6.07 12.37 -5.36
N LYS A 89 -7.18 13.09 -5.43
CA LYS A 89 -7.69 13.66 -6.68
C LYS A 89 -7.40 15.15 -6.73
N LEU A 90 -6.12 15.50 -6.53
CA LEU A 90 -5.62 16.87 -6.58
C LEU A 90 -4.91 17.12 -7.91
N VAL A 91 -5.04 18.35 -8.40
CA VAL A 91 -4.34 18.83 -9.61
C VAL A 91 -3.02 19.45 -9.16
N GLU A 92 -1.90 18.83 -9.52
CA GLU A 92 -0.56 19.16 -8.99
C GLU A 92 -0.15 20.62 -9.20
N ASN A 93 -0.39 21.19 -10.39
CA ASN A 93 -0.01 22.55 -10.73
C ASN A 93 -0.97 23.65 -10.22
N PHE A 94 -2.09 23.27 -9.56
CA PHE A 94 -3.03 24.19 -8.94
C PHE A 94 -2.62 24.49 -7.52
N THR A 95 -3.05 25.64 -7.02
CA THR A 95 -2.97 26.01 -5.60
C THR A 95 -3.96 25.17 -4.78
N VAL A 96 -3.76 25.15 -3.46
CA VAL A 96 -4.70 24.56 -2.50
C VAL A 96 -6.10 25.13 -2.70
N THR A 97 -6.23 26.45 -2.78
CA THR A 97 -7.54 27.11 -2.99
C THR A 97 -8.21 26.64 -4.26
N GLU A 98 -7.49 26.63 -5.40
CA GLU A 98 -8.04 26.21 -6.70
C GLU A 98 -8.51 24.75 -6.67
N ASN A 99 -7.77 23.87 -6.00
CA ASN A 99 -8.16 22.47 -5.84
C ASN A 99 -9.43 22.28 -5.00
N ILE A 100 -9.55 23.03 -3.90
CA ILE A 100 -10.69 22.92 -2.98
C ILE A 100 -11.97 23.41 -3.64
N ILE A 101 -11.91 24.53 -4.35
CA ILE A 101 -13.12 25.13 -4.98
C ILE A 101 -13.48 24.51 -6.33
N LEU A 102 -12.62 23.67 -6.90
CA LEU A 102 -12.86 23.07 -8.21
C LEU A 102 -14.21 22.34 -8.27
N GLY A 103 -15.07 22.78 -9.19
CA GLY A 103 -16.47 22.31 -9.31
C GLY A 103 -17.42 22.85 -8.26
N TYR A 104 -16.99 23.81 -7.42
CA TYR A 104 -17.79 24.49 -6.41
C TYR A 104 -17.35 25.95 -6.24
N GLU A 105 -17.04 26.60 -7.38
CA GLU A 105 -16.43 27.91 -7.42
C GLU A 105 -17.38 29.00 -6.90
N PRO A 106 -17.01 29.79 -5.87
CA PRO A 106 -17.79 30.95 -5.47
C PRO A 106 -17.68 32.03 -6.54
N LYS A 107 -18.83 32.56 -6.96
CA LYS A 107 -18.92 33.58 -8.02
C LYS A 107 -19.08 34.96 -7.42
N LYS A 108 -18.27 35.90 -7.91
CA LYS A 108 -18.46 37.31 -7.68
C LYS A 108 -18.58 38.03 -9.04
N HIS A 109 -19.79 38.47 -9.35
CA HIS A 109 -20.15 38.93 -10.70
C HIS A 109 -19.90 37.81 -11.75
N MET A 110 -19.01 38.04 -12.72
CA MET A 110 -18.67 37.10 -13.79
C MET A 110 -17.35 36.36 -13.58
N THR A 111 -16.73 36.51 -12.39
CA THR A 111 -15.40 35.90 -12.08
C THR A 111 -15.49 35.02 -10.83
N VAL A 112 -14.55 34.08 -10.70
CA VAL A 112 -14.38 33.27 -9.49
C VAL A 112 -13.78 34.14 -8.38
N ASP A 113 -14.37 34.11 -7.18
CA ASP A 113 -13.86 34.85 -6.00
C ASP A 113 -12.87 34.00 -5.20
N ILE A 114 -11.63 33.87 -5.75
CA ILE A 114 -10.55 33.12 -5.12
C ILE A 114 -10.18 33.69 -3.75
N LYS A 115 -10.25 35.04 -3.55
CA LYS A 115 -9.87 35.66 -2.28
C LYS A 115 -10.81 35.30 -1.13
N SER A 116 -12.10 35.32 -1.39
CA SER A 116 -13.08 34.93 -0.38
C SER A 116 -13.02 33.44 -0.07
N ALA A 117 -12.77 32.61 -1.09
CA ALA A 117 -12.53 31.19 -0.92
C ALA A 117 -11.29 30.90 -0.07
N ALA A 118 -10.16 31.54 -0.37
CA ALA A 118 -8.92 31.37 0.40
C ALA A 118 -9.11 31.77 1.88
N LYS A 119 -9.83 32.86 2.15
CA LYS A 119 -10.14 33.29 3.52
C LYS A 119 -10.97 32.24 4.27
N ARG A 120 -12.04 31.70 3.62
CA ARG A 120 -12.83 30.62 4.22
C ARG A 120 -12.01 29.35 4.47
N ILE A 121 -11.13 28.99 3.55
CA ILE A 121 -10.21 27.84 3.69
C ILE A 121 -9.28 28.07 4.88
N GLU A 122 -8.73 29.27 5.04
CA GLU A 122 -7.88 29.61 6.18
C GLU A 122 -8.64 29.52 7.51
N GLU A 123 -9.88 30.00 7.57
CA GLU A 123 -10.76 29.90 8.75
C GLU A 123 -11.02 28.42 9.11
N LEU A 124 -11.40 27.58 8.13
CA LEU A 124 -11.59 26.13 8.33
C LEU A 124 -10.28 25.44 8.74
N SER A 125 -9.18 25.78 8.09
CA SER A 125 -7.86 25.22 8.42
C SER A 125 -7.46 25.49 9.87
N LYS A 126 -7.72 26.70 10.37
CA LYS A 126 -7.50 27.07 11.78
C LYS A 126 -8.47 26.37 12.72
N GLN A 127 -9.76 26.35 12.38
CA GLN A 127 -10.80 25.72 13.21
C GLN A 127 -10.49 24.25 13.47
N TYR A 128 -10.08 23.51 12.45
CA TYR A 128 -9.84 22.06 12.54
C TYR A 128 -8.36 21.68 12.74
N GLY A 129 -7.46 22.68 12.93
CA GLY A 129 -6.04 22.43 13.20
C GLY A 129 -5.27 21.81 12.02
N LEU A 130 -5.69 22.07 10.79
CA LEU A 130 -5.10 21.44 9.60
C LEU A 130 -3.82 22.14 9.11
N ASN A 131 -3.63 23.42 9.45
CA ASN A 131 -2.42 24.20 9.17
C ASN A 131 -1.98 24.19 7.70
N VAL A 132 -2.91 24.41 6.78
CA VAL A 132 -2.66 24.42 5.33
C VAL A 132 -2.60 25.86 4.82
N ASP A 133 -1.59 26.18 3.99
CA ASP A 133 -1.49 27.46 3.27
C ASP A 133 -2.39 27.44 2.02
N PRO A 134 -3.42 28.29 1.93
CA PRO A 134 -4.33 28.36 0.79
C PRO A 134 -3.67 28.66 -0.55
N TYR A 135 -2.49 29.28 -0.55
CA TYR A 135 -1.79 29.74 -1.75
C TYR A 135 -0.65 28.81 -2.19
N ALA A 136 -0.29 27.82 -1.38
CA ALA A 136 0.71 26.84 -1.75
C ALA A 136 0.24 26.01 -2.94
N LYS A 137 1.15 25.63 -3.85
CA LYS A 137 0.86 24.68 -4.92
C LYS A 137 0.90 23.26 -4.40
N ILE A 138 0.07 22.39 -4.96
CA ILE A 138 0.00 20.98 -4.55
C ILE A 138 1.32 20.24 -4.80
N GLU A 139 2.02 20.56 -5.91
CA GLU A 139 3.33 19.97 -6.24
C GLU A 139 4.45 20.29 -5.23
N ASP A 140 4.29 21.37 -4.43
CA ASP A 140 5.29 21.87 -3.50
C ASP A 140 5.05 21.42 -2.04
N ILE A 141 3.92 20.77 -1.75
CA ILE A 141 3.55 20.32 -0.40
C ILE A 141 3.72 18.81 -0.21
N SER A 142 3.99 18.40 1.05
CA SER A 142 4.14 16.97 1.39
C SER A 142 2.83 16.19 1.19
N VAL A 143 2.95 14.87 1.09
CA VAL A 143 1.80 13.96 0.95
C VAL A 143 0.83 14.09 2.12
N GLY A 144 1.33 14.23 3.36
CA GLY A 144 0.50 14.48 4.54
C GLY A 144 -0.25 15.81 4.45
N MET A 145 0.36 16.85 3.86
CA MET A 145 -0.34 18.12 3.60
C MET A 145 -1.38 17.97 2.50
N GLN A 146 -1.12 17.22 1.44
CA GLN A 146 -2.10 16.93 0.38
C GLN A 146 -3.35 16.25 0.96
N GLN A 147 -3.17 15.36 1.91
CA GLN A 147 -4.29 14.73 2.61
C GLN A 147 -5.13 15.74 3.40
N ARG A 148 -4.48 16.67 4.10
CA ARG A 148 -5.19 17.74 4.81
C ARG A 148 -5.97 18.64 3.84
N VAL A 149 -5.47 18.85 2.62
CA VAL A 149 -6.20 19.55 1.55
C VAL A 149 -7.46 18.77 1.13
N GLU A 150 -7.40 17.44 0.98
CA GLU A 150 -8.60 16.62 0.67
C GLU A 150 -9.63 16.70 1.81
N ILE A 151 -9.19 16.72 3.07
CA ILE A 151 -10.09 16.93 4.23
C ILE A 151 -10.72 18.32 4.17
N LEU A 152 -9.95 19.37 3.92
CA LEU A 152 -10.45 20.74 3.77
C LEU A 152 -11.47 20.87 2.64
N LYS A 153 -11.25 20.16 1.54
CA LYS A 153 -12.16 20.11 0.39
C LYS A 153 -13.54 19.58 0.77
N MET A 154 -13.61 18.54 1.60
CA MET A 154 -14.89 18.06 2.14
C MET A 154 -15.54 19.07 3.10
N LEU A 155 -14.74 19.63 4.00
CA LEU A 155 -15.24 20.61 4.99
C LEU A 155 -15.72 21.90 4.33
N TYR A 156 -15.06 22.36 3.28
CA TYR A 156 -15.46 23.53 2.49
C TYR A 156 -16.84 23.34 1.85
N ARG A 157 -17.21 22.09 1.55
CA ARG A 157 -18.53 21.70 1.02
C ARG A 157 -19.56 21.37 2.10
N ASP A 158 -19.28 21.76 3.37
CA ASP A 158 -20.13 21.55 4.53
C ASP A 158 -20.51 20.08 4.79
N ALA A 159 -19.61 19.12 4.46
CA ALA A 159 -19.86 17.72 4.74
C ALA A 159 -19.96 17.44 6.25
N ASP A 160 -20.98 16.66 6.66
CA ASP A 160 -21.23 16.22 8.04
C ASP A 160 -20.85 14.75 8.24
N ILE A 161 -20.88 13.97 7.17
CA ILE A 161 -20.55 12.55 7.13
C ILE A 161 -19.30 12.42 6.25
N LEU A 162 -18.20 11.96 6.85
CA LEU A 162 -16.90 11.92 6.20
C LEU A 162 -16.47 10.46 6.01
N ILE A 163 -16.13 10.08 4.78
CA ILE A 163 -15.63 8.75 4.44
C ILE A 163 -14.12 8.88 4.18
N PHE A 164 -13.31 8.13 4.92
CA PHE A 164 -11.87 8.03 4.72
C PHE A 164 -11.54 6.64 4.17
N ASP A 165 -11.12 6.54 2.92
CA ASP A 165 -10.77 5.27 2.27
C ASP A 165 -9.25 5.07 2.30
N GLU A 166 -8.77 4.21 3.22
CA GLU A 166 -7.36 3.88 3.47
C GLU A 166 -6.45 5.13 3.58
N PRO A 167 -6.78 6.09 4.47
CA PRO A 167 -6.17 7.40 4.47
C PRO A 167 -4.70 7.41 4.91
N THR A 168 -4.17 6.31 5.41
CA THR A 168 -2.84 6.23 6.04
C THR A 168 -1.82 5.49 5.17
N ALA A 169 -2.19 5.07 3.96
CA ALA A 169 -1.36 4.21 3.12
C ALA A 169 0.01 4.82 2.72
N VAL A 170 0.12 6.14 2.76
CA VAL A 170 1.31 6.89 2.31
C VAL A 170 1.88 7.82 3.39
N LEU A 171 1.42 7.69 4.64
CA LEU A 171 1.81 8.54 5.77
C LEU A 171 2.88 7.90 6.64
N THR A 172 3.71 8.74 7.25
CA THR A 172 4.62 8.32 8.33
C THR A 172 3.82 7.97 9.59
N PRO A 173 4.37 7.19 10.54
CA PRO A 173 3.72 6.90 11.82
C PRO A 173 3.28 8.16 12.59
N GLN A 174 4.08 9.23 12.55
CA GLN A 174 3.77 10.50 13.18
C GLN A 174 2.57 11.19 12.51
N GLU A 175 2.55 11.22 11.17
CA GLU A 175 1.43 11.78 10.41
C GLU A 175 0.14 10.96 10.61
N ILE A 176 0.24 9.64 10.83
CA ILE A 176 -0.91 8.79 11.19
C ILE A 176 -1.50 9.21 12.53
N LEU A 177 -0.67 9.45 13.54
CA LEU A 177 -1.13 9.91 14.85
C LEU A 177 -1.81 11.29 14.76
N GLU A 178 -1.23 12.22 14.00
CA GLU A 178 -1.84 13.53 13.73
C GLU A 178 -3.19 13.40 13.03
N LEU A 179 -3.31 12.52 12.04
CA LEU A 179 -4.57 12.28 11.34
C LEU A 179 -5.64 11.71 12.28
N ILE A 180 -5.28 10.79 13.17
CA ILE A 180 -6.19 10.24 14.18
C ILE A 180 -6.71 11.36 15.10
N GLU A 181 -5.85 12.26 15.54
CA GLU A 181 -6.26 13.43 16.35
C GLU A 181 -7.16 14.37 15.56
N ILE A 182 -6.88 14.62 14.29
CA ILE A 182 -7.76 15.39 13.40
C ILE A 182 -9.14 14.75 13.33
N MET A 183 -9.24 13.43 13.09
CA MET A 183 -10.52 12.72 13.03
C MET A 183 -11.30 12.82 14.35
N LYS A 184 -10.62 12.66 15.51
CA LYS A 184 -11.25 12.83 16.83
C LYS A 184 -11.76 14.26 17.05
N ASN A 185 -11.03 15.27 16.61
CA ASN A 185 -11.45 16.65 16.71
C ASN A 185 -12.65 16.96 15.81
N LEU A 186 -12.68 16.42 14.57
CA LEU A 186 -13.83 16.51 13.69
C LEU A 186 -15.11 15.93 14.33
N VAL A 187 -14.98 14.81 15.02
CA VAL A 187 -16.10 14.17 15.73
C VAL A 187 -16.57 15.04 16.92
N LYS A 188 -15.64 15.63 17.69
CA LYS A 188 -16.00 16.57 18.77
C LYS A 188 -16.77 17.80 18.24
N GLU A 189 -16.49 18.24 17.02
CA GLU A 189 -17.18 19.30 16.30
C GLU A 189 -18.50 18.83 15.64
N GLY A 190 -18.93 17.60 15.92
CA GLY A 190 -20.24 17.06 15.49
C GLY A 190 -20.24 16.34 14.15
N LYS A 191 -19.08 16.11 13.52
CA LYS A 191 -18.97 15.29 12.31
C LYS A 191 -19.09 13.80 12.66
N SER A 192 -19.43 12.97 11.69
CA SER A 192 -19.49 11.51 11.82
C SER A 192 -18.60 10.88 10.75
N ILE A 193 -17.82 9.86 11.10
CA ILE A 193 -16.75 9.36 10.25
C ILE A 193 -16.93 7.87 9.97
N ILE A 194 -16.79 7.47 8.71
CA ILE A 194 -16.53 6.08 8.31
C ILE A 194 -15.07 5.97 7.93
N LEU A 195 -14.32 5.14 8.67
CA LEU A 195 -12.90 4.86 8.42
C LEU A 195 -12.75 3.50 7.78
N ILE A 196 -12.31 3.45 6.53
CA ILE A 196 -12.00 2.20 5.83
C ILE A 196 -10.51 1.94 6.01
N THR A 197 -10.17 0.83 6.64
CA THR A 197 -8.78 0.40 6.78
C THR A 197 -8.70 -1.11 7.00
N HIS A 198 -7.56 -1.69 6.74
CA HIS A 198 -7.23 -3.06 7.12
C HIS A 198 -6.21 -3.10 8.26
N LYS A 199 -5.76 -1.93 8.75
CA LYS A 199 -4.76 -1.79 9.82
C LYS A 199 -5.45 -1.74 11.20
N LEU A 200 -5.32 -2.81 11.95
CA LEU A 200 -6.02 -2.98 13.23
C LEU A 200 -5.60 -1.96 14.30
N LYS A 201 -4.32 -1.58 14.33
CA LYS A 201 -3.80 -0.54 15.23
C LYS A 201 -4.51 0.80 15.05
N GLU A 202 -4.78 1.18 13.79
CA GLU A 202 -5.51 2.43 13.48
C GLU A 202 -6.95 2.38 13.98
N ILE A 203 -7.63 1.22 13.81
CA ILE A 203 -8.98 1.01 14.33
C ILE A 203 -9.00 1.14 15.84
N LYS A 204 -8.07 0.48 16.54
CA LYS A 204 -7.94 0.56 18.01
C LYS A 204 -7.68 1.97 18.50
N ALA A 205 -6.91 2.77 17.74
CA ALA A 205 -6.55 4.13 18.12
C ALA A 205 -7.65 5.17 17.82
N ALA A 206 -8.48 4.93 16.79
CA ALA A 206 -9.40 5.96 16.29
C ALA A 206 -10.88 5.61 16.48
N ALA A 207 -11.31 4.35 16.28
CA ALA A 207 -12.71 4.02 16.08
C ALA A 207 -13.44 3.64 17.36
N ASP A 208 -14.75 3.95 17.41
CA ASP A 208 -15.67 3.54 18.48
C ASP A 208 -16.24 2.15 18.19
N LYS A 209 -16.64 1.92 16.94
CA LYS A 209 -17.20 0.65 16.47
C LYS A 209 -16.49 0.18 15.20
N CYS A 210 -16.55 -1.12 14.98
CA CYS A 210 -15.97 -1.74 13.79
C CYS A 210 -16.94 -2.74 13.18
N THR A 211 -17.34 -2.50 11.93
CA THR A 211 -18.06 -3.49 11.12
C THR A 211 -17.06 -4.28 10.28
N VAL A 212 -17.10 -5.60 10.40
CA VAL A 212 -16.23 -6.52 9.67
C VAL A 212 -16.97 -7.11 8.49
N ILE A 213 -16.38 -6.99 7.29
CA ILE A 213 -16.86 -7.67 6.09
C ILE A 213 -15.79 -8.62 5.54
N ARG A 214 -16.22 -9.77 5.04
CA ARG A 214 -15.34 -10.78 4.49
C ARG A 214 -15.96 -11.43 3.26
N ARG A 215 -15.26 -11.38 2.11
CA ARG A 215 -15.73 -11.95 0.84
C ARG A 215 -17.15 -11.50 0.47
N GLY A 216 -17.41 -10.21 0.60
CA GLY A 216 -18.71 -9.61 0.30
C GLY A 216 -19.82 -9.87 1.33
N LYS A 217 -19.54 -10.50 2.48
CA LYS A 217 -20.53 -10.81 3.50
C LYS A 217 -20.28 -10.05 4.80
N TYR A 218 -21.36 -9.67 5.46
CA TYR A 218 -21.35 -9.11 6.81
C TYR A 218 -20.97 -10.21 7.82
N ILE A 219 -19.95 -9.96 8.65
CA ILE A 219 -19.50 -10.89 9.68
C ILE A 219 -20.00 -10.47 11.06
N GLY A 220 -20.01 -9.16 11.33
CA GLY A 220 -20.47 -8.61 12.59
C GLY A 220 -20.03 -7.17 12.77
N THR A 221 -20.62 -6.50 13.77
CA THR A 221 -20.18 -5.20 14.26
C THR A 221 -19.82 -5.32 15.73
N VAL A 222 -18.65 -4.83 16.10
CA VAL A 222 -18.10 -4.89 17.45
C VAL A 222 -17.82 -3.51 18.03
N ASP A 223 -17.84 -3.39 19.35
CA ASP A 223 -17.33 -2.23 20.05
C ASP A 223 -15.79 -2.36 20.16
N VAL A 224 -15.07 -1.38 19.62
CA VAL A 224 -13.60 -1.46 19.50
C VAL A 224 -12.92 -1.49 20.87
N LYS A 225 -13.49 -0.80 21.86
CA LYS A 225 -12.96 -0.78 23.24
C LYS A 225 -12.97 -2.17 23.88
N ASP A 226 -13.97 -3.02 23.55
CA ASP A 226 -14.22 -4.32 24.16
C ASP A 226 -13.63 -5.49 23.36
N THR A 227 -13.02 -5.22 22.17
CA THR A 227 -12.51 -6.24 21.25
C THR A 227 -11.01 -6.04 21.03
N ASP A 228 -10.20 -7.07 21.10
CA ASP A 228 -8.77 -7.00 20.82
C ASP A 228 -8.45 -7.13 19.32
N GLU A 229 -7.19 -6.82 18.93
CA GLU A 229 -6.74 -6.91 17.55
C GLU A 229 -6.79 -8.34 17.00
N ALA A 230 -6.51 -9.34 17.85
CA ALA A 230 -6.50 -10.74 17.45
C ALA A 230 -7.91 -11.25 17.09
N GLU A 231 -8.93 -10.81 17.84
CA GLU A 231 -10.32 -11.14 17.56
C GLU A 231 -10.81 -10.44 16.28
N MET A 232 -10.50 -9.15 16.09
CA MET A 232 -10.81 -8.44 14.86
C MET A 232 -10.12 -9.08 13.66
N ALA A 233 -8.84 -9.46 13.78
CA ALA A 233 -8.11 -10.19 12.75
C ALA A 233 -8.76 -11.54 12.42
N LYS A 234 -9.16 -12.30 13.43
CA LYS A 234 -9.87 -13.57 13.27
C LYS A 234 -11.20 -13.39 12.54
N MET A 235 -11.97 -12.35 12.86
CA MET A 235 -13.22 -12.04 12.16
C MET A 235 -12.95 -11.70 10.68
N MET A 236 -11.93 -10.90 10.41
CA MET A 236 -11.53 -10.44 9.08
C MET A 236 -11.08 -11.61 8.19
N VAL A 237 -10.21 -12.48 8.68
CA VAL A 237 -9.60 -13.57 7.91
C VAL A 237 -10.40 -14.88 8.02
N GLY A 238 -11.08 -15.12 9.14
CA GLY A 238 -11.86 -16.34 9.43
C GLY A 238 -11.08 -17.47 10.08
N ARG A 239 -9.82 -17.24 10.43
CA ARG A 239 -8.96 -18.14 11.23
C ARG A 239 -8.07 -17.30 12.13
N GLN A 240 -7.43 -17.94 13.09
CA GLN A 240 -6.36 -17.27 13.82
C GLN A 240 -5.22 -16.92 12.87
N VAL A 241 -4.67 -15.72 13.01
CA VAL A 241 -3.53 -15.21 12.26
C VAL A 241 -2.48 -14.70 13.21
N SER A 242 -1.22 -14.92 12.87
CA SER A 242 -0.09 -14.33 13.58
C SER A 242 0.55 -13.29 12.68
N PHE A 243 0.56 -12.04 13.13
CA PHE A 243 1.29 -10.98 12.41
C PHE A 243 2.79 -11.02 12.72
N LYS A 244 3.20 -11.74 13.77
CA LYS A 244 4.62 -11.98 14.03
C LYS A 244 5.11 -13.14 13.18
N VAL A 245 6.19 -12.88 12.45
CA VAL A 245 6.91 -13.92 11.73
C VAL A 245 7.81 -14.65 12.72
N ASP A 246 7.61 -15.96 12.84
CA ASP A 246 8.52 -16.80 13.62
C ASP A 246 9.83 -16.95 12.83
N LYS A 247 10.90 -16.35 13.33
CA LYS A 247 12.23 -16.38 12.72
C LYS A 247 13.31 -16.64 13.77
N GLN A 248 14.28 -17.46 13.40
CA GLN A 248 15.48 -17.68 14.23
C GLN A 248 16.39 -16.45 14.20
N GLU A 249 17.32 -16.37 15.15
CA GLU A 249 18.38 -15.37 15.11
C GLU A 249 19.19 -15.51 13.82
N SER A 250 19.42 -14.41 13.12
CA SER A 250 20.20 -14.43 11.88
C SER A 250 21.66 -14.70 12.15
N LYS A 251 22.31 -15.42 11.23
CA LYS A 251 23.76 -15.70 11.27
C LYS A 251 24.40 -15.12 10.00
N PRO A 252 24.63 -13.80 9.96
CA PRO A 252 25.17 -13.17 8.78
C PRO A 252 26.55 -13.71 8.42
N GLY A 253 26.69 -14.12 7.15
CA GLY A 253 27.95 -14.56 6.57
C GLY A 253 28.66 -13.45 5.78
N ASP A 254 29.26 -13.86 4.64
CA ASP A 254 29.98 -12.94 3.74
C ASP A 254 29.06 -11.89 3.13
N VAL A 255 29.63 -10.74 2.78
CA VAL A 255 28.93 -9.68 2.03
C VAL A 255 28.64 -10.17 0.61
N VAL A 256 27.35 -10.16 0.23
CA VAL A 256 26.90 -10.52 -1.13
C VAL A 256 26.71 -9.30 -1.99
N LEU A 257 26.12 -8.24 -1.42
CA LEU A 257 25.90 -6.97 -2.09
C LEU A 257 26.55 -5.86 -1.28
N LYS A 258 27.35 -5.01 -1.94
CA LYS A 258 27.91 -3.79 -1.37
C LYS A 258 27.61 -2.64 -2.30
N VAL A 259 26.97 -1.62 -1.78
CA VAL A 259 26.65 -0.36 -2.45
C VAL A 259 27.52 0.73 -1.82
N GLU A 260 28.27 1.45 -2.63
CA GLU A 260 29.20 2.48 -2.14
C GLU A 260 28.90 3.83 -2.78
N ASN A 261 28.52 4.81 -1.95
CA ASN A 261 28.30 6.21 -2.33
C ASN A 261 27.41 6.39 -3.58
N LEU A 262 26.39 5.54 -3.70
CA LEU A 262 25.53 5.49 -4.87
C LEU A 262 24.67 6.75 -4.97
N SER A 263 24.74 7.42 -6.12
CA SER A 263 23.86 8.54 -6.44
C SER A 263 23.15 8.29 -7.76
N VAL A 264 21.83 8.51 -7.74
CA VAL A 264 20.96 8.17 -8.88
C VAL A 264 19.94 9.29 -9.12
N LYS A 265 19.77 9.71 -10.38
CA LYS A 265 18.73 10.66 -10.75
C LYS A 265 17.39 9.98 -10.95
N ASN A 266 16.34 10.67 -10.53
CA ASN A 266 14.96 10.28 -10.83
C ASN A 266 14.57 10.64 -12.28
N HIS A 267 13.31 10.35 -12.66
CA HIS A 267 12.80 10.66 -14.01
C HIS A 267 12.69 12.17 -14.30
N LYS A 268 12.65 13.04 -13.26
CA LYS A 268 12.72 14.51 -13.38
C LYS A 268 14.16 15.01 -13.50
N LYS A 269 15.16 14.12 -13.62
CA LYS A 269 16.62 14.41 -13.68
C LYS A 269 17.20 15.10 -12.43
N VAL A 270 16.51 15.01 -11.31
CA VAL A 270 16.99 15.45 -9.99
C VAL A 270 17.55 14.24 -9.26
N LEU A 271 18.55 14.43 -8.38
CA LEU A 271 19.09 13.35 -7.54
C LEU A 271 17.98 12.84 -6.59
N GLY A 272 17.47 11.65 -6.89
CA GLY A 272 16.52 10.93 -6.05
C GLY A 272 17.19 10.06 -4.99
N LEU A 273 18.43 9.61 -5.24
CA LEU A 273 19.28 8.92 -4.28
C LEU A 273 20.64 9.62 -4.23
N LYS A 274 21.19 9.85 -3.01
CA LYS A 274 22.38 10.68 -2.78
C LYS A 274 23.35 9.98 -1.84
N ASN A 275 24.56 9.66 -2.34
CA ASN A 275 25.66 9.08 -1.57
C ASN A 275 25.24 7.90 -0.67
N PHE A 276 24.33 7.06 -1.16
CA PHE A 276 23.79 5.93 -0.41
C PHE A 276 24.79 4.78 -0.35
N SER A 277 25.01 4.25 0.86
CA SER A 277 25.92 3.10 1.08
C SER A 277 25.22 2.05 1.92
N LEU A 278 25.29 0.78 1.49
CA LEU A 278 24.65 -0.35 2.16
C LEU A 278 25.39 -1.65 1.88
N GLU A 279 25.44 -2.54 2.86
CA GLU A 279 25.90 -3.92 2.69
C GLU A 279 24.75 -4.89 3.01
N VAL A 280 24.61 -5.96 2.20
CA VAL A 280 23.72 -7.09 2.46
C VAL A 280 24.54 -8.38 2.46
N ARG A 281 24.39 -9.17 3.51
CA ARG A 281 25.18 -10.37 3.75
C ARG A 281 24.36 -11.65 3.50
N LYS A 282 25.04 -12.77 3.33
CA LYS A 282 24.40 -14.09 3.34
C LYS A 282 23.68 -14.30 4.67
N GLY A 283 22.49 -14.93 4.63
CA GLY A 283 21.75 -15.29 5.81
C GLY A 283 21.17 -14.11 6.60
N GLU A 284 21.00 -12.94 5.93
CA GLU A 284 20.31 -11.81 6.52
C GLU A 284 19.24 -11.22 5.59
N ILE A 285 18.23 -10.60 6.21
CA ILE A 285 17.27 -9.74 5.53
C ILE A 285 17.56 -8.30 5.96
N VAL A 286 17.97 -7.46 4.99
CA VAL A 286 18.10 -6.02 5.21
C VAL A 286 16.85 -5.34 4.68
N GLY A 287 16.09 -4.71 5.58
CA GLY A 287 14.92 -3.90 5.25
C GLY A 287 15.33 -2.48 4.88
N VAL A 288 14.68 -1.90 3.88
CA VAL A 288 14.81 -0.48 3.54
C VAL A 288 13.47 0.19 3.82
N ALA A 289 13.46 1.02 4.87
CA ALA A 289 12.30 1.77 5.32
C ALA A 289 12.36 3.22 4.81
N GLY A 290 11.21 3.80 4.48
CA GLY A 290 11.08 5.18 4.06
C GLY A 290 9.70 5.43 3.46
N VAL A 291 9.29 6.70 3.37
CA VAL A 291 8.03 7.07 2.67
C VAL A 291 8.20 7.02 1.16
N GLU A 292 7.10 6.88 0.45
CA GLU A 292 7.09 6.86 -1.02
C GLU A 292 7.78 8.09 -1.60
N GLY A 293 8.67 7.88 -2.58
CA GLY A 293 9.42 8.96 -3.22
C GLY A 293 10.76 9.33 -2.57
N ASN A 294 11.15 8.67 -1.47
CA ASN A 294 12.39 8.95 -0.76
C ASN A 294 13.65 8.27 -1.35
N GLY A 295 13.60 7.72 -2.57
CA GLY A 295 14.78 7.16 -3.25
C GLY A 295 14.81 5.63 -3.35
N GLN A 296 13.82 4.93 -2.78
CA GLN A 296 13.74 3.46 -2.84
C GLN A 296 13.65 2.93 -4.28
N THR A 297 12.83 3.59 -5.13
CA THR A 297 12.68 3.22 -6.54
C THR A 297 14.00 3.40 -7.28
N GLU A 298 14.72 4.50 -7.07
CA GLU A 298 16.02 4.79 -7.66
C GLU A 298 17.06 3.74 -7.24
N LEU A 299 17.09 3.37 -5.95
CA LEU A 299 17.95 2.32 -5.41
C LEU A 299 17.69 0.98 -6.14
N VAL A 300 16.44 0.53 -6.14
CA VAL A 300 16.07 -0.75 -6.76
C VAL A 300 16.36 -0.78 -8.25
N GLU A 301 16.00 0.27 -8.98
CA GLU A 301 16.25 0.36 -10.42
C GLU A 301 17.74 0.40 -10.77
N ALA A 302 18.58 1.04 -9.92
CA ALA A 302 20.01 1.00 -10.05
C ALA A 302 20.56 -0.41 -9.79
N LEU A 303 20.13 -1.08 -8.70
CA LEU A 303 20.55 -2.43 -8.33
C LEU A 303 20.16 -3.49 -9.37
N THR A 304 19.03 -3.31 -10.04
CA THR A 304 18.54 -4.23 -11.08
C THR A 304 19.03 -3.89 -12.48
N GLY A 305 19.75 -2.76 -12.66
CA GLY A 305 20.27 -2.31 -13.96
C GLY A 305 19.23 -1.62 -14.84
N MET A 306 18.05 -1.30 -14.31
CA MET A 306 16.99 -0.59 -15.04
C MET A 306 17.23 0.93 -15.11
N ARG A 307 18.14 1.47 -14.30
CA ARG A 307 18.48 2.89 -14.26
C ARG A 307 20.00 3.10 -14.21
N ARG A 308 20.51 4.07 -14.94
CA ARG A 308 21.91 4.48 -14.89
C ARG A 308 22.18 5.21 -13.59
N ILE A 309 23.35 4.97 -13.02
CA ILE A 309 23.87 5.68 -11.86
C ILE A 309 24.63 6.93 -12.29
N GLU A 310 24.68 7.95 -11.43
CA GLU A 310 25.47 9.16 -11.64
C GLU A 310 26.87 9.02 -11.02
N SER A 311 26.97 8.41 -9.84
CA SER A 311 28.22 8.14 -9.14
C SER A 311 28.06 6.97 -8.17
N GLY A 312 29.19 6.45 -7.69
CA GLY A 312 29.25 5.31 -6.78
C GLY A 312 29.42 3.98 -7.49
N ASN A 313 29.48 2.90 -6.72
CA ASN A 313 29.70 1.55 -7.21
C ASN A 313 28.71 0.56 -6.63
N ILE A 314 28.42 -0.47 -7.40
CA ILE A 314 27.62 -1.64 -6.96
C ILE A 314 28.49 -2.88 -7.14
N ILE A 315 28.85 -3.51 -6.02
CA ILE A 315 29.69 -4.69 -5.97
C ILE A 315 28.83 -5.88 -5.55
N TYR A 316 28.83 -6.93 -6.34
CA TYR A 316 28.11 -8.17 -6.09
C TYR A 316 29.08 -9.34 -6.11
N LYS A 317 29.21 -10.08 -4.99
CA LYS A 317 30.17 -11.19 -4.84
C LYS A 317 31.59 -10.79 -5.31
N GLU A 318 32.07 -9.67 -4.79
CA GLU A 318 33.39 -9.09 -5.12
C GLU A 318 33.55 -8.55 -6.57
N ALA A 319 32.58 -8.77 -7.45
CA ALA A 319 32.58 -8.25 -8.81
C ALA A 319 31.86 -6.90 -8.90
N ASP A 320 32.46 -5.95 -9.62
CA ASP A 320 31.80 -4.68 -9.94
C ASP A 320 30.73 -4.91 -11.04
N ILE A 321 29.47 -4.70 -10.67
CA ILE A 321 28.32 -4.84 -11.57
C ILE A 321 27.70 -3.48 -11.94
N THR A 322 28.36 -2.39 -11.59
CA THR A 322 27.86 -1.02 -11.75
C THR A 322 27.27 -0.77 -13.14
N ASN A 323 27.99 -1.19 -14.19
CA ASN A 323 27.61 -0.96 -15.58
C ASN A 323 27.12 -2.21 -16.33
N THR A 324 26.88 -3.32 -15.62
CA THR A 324 26.39 -4.54 -16.26
C THR A 324 24.93 -4.42 -16.66
N SER A 325 24.55 -5.15 -17.68
CA SER A 325 23.17 -5.20 -18.18
C SER A 325 22.24 -5.94 -17.22
N ILE A 326 20.93 -5.72 -17.37
CA ILE A 326 19.89 -6.45 -16.63
C ILE A 326 20.06 -7.97 -16.79
N ARG A 327 20.40 -8.42 -18.01
CA ARG A 327 20.56 -9.85 -18.30
C ARG A 327 21.75 -10.44 -17.54
N GLU A 328 22.89 -9.78 -17.52
CA GLU A 328 24.07 -10.22 -16.80
C GLU A 328 23.80 -10.32 -15.28
N ARG A 329 23.04 -9.37 -14.72
CA ARG A 329 22.64 -9.41 -13.31
C ARG A 329 21.71 -10.58 -12.98
N ILE A 330 20.74 -10.88 -13.85
CA ILE A 330 19.89 -12.07 -13.71
C ILE A 330 20.72 -13.33 -13.78
N ASP A 331 21.60 -13.44 -14.76
CA ASP A 331 22.43 -14.65 -14.98
C ASP A 331 23.48 -14.83 -13.86
N SER A 332 23.87 -13.76 -13.14
CA SER A 332 24.77 -13.83 -11.98
C SER A 332 24.09 -14.30 -10.70
N GLY A 333 22.77 -14.42 -10.67
CA GLY A 333 22.02 -14.90 -9.50
C GLY A 333 21.34 -13.81 -8.68
N ILE A 334 21.01 -12.66 -9.30
CA ILE A 334 20.19 -11.61 -8.70
C ILE A 334 18.73 -11.81 -9.16
N ALA A 335 17.83 -12.06 -8.21
CA ALA A 335 16.40 -12.12 -8.45
C ALA A 335 15.70 -10.86 -7.93
N HIS A 336 14.59 -10.48 -8.59
CA HIS A 336 13.85 -9.28 -8.26
C HIS A 336 12.34 -9.52 -8.30
N ILE A 337 11.69 -9.32 -7.16
CA ILE A 337 10.23 -9.24 -7.02
C ILE A 337 9.88 -7.76 -7.14
N PRO A 338 9.22 -7.32 -8.23
CA PRO A 338 8.97 -5.90 -8.47
C PRO A 338 7.78 -5.37 -7.67
N GLU A 339 7.78 -4.07 -7.40
CA GLU A 339 6.71 -3.35 -6.72
C GLU A 339 5.37 -3.48 -7.46
N ASP A 340 5.36 -3.26 -8.77
CA ASP A 340 4.17 -3.36 -9.62
C ASP A 340 4.19 -4.68 -10.40
N ARG A 341 3.38 -5.62 -9.91
CA ARG A 341 3.24 -6.95 -10.50
C ARG A 341 2.66 -6.94 -11.92
N HIS A 342 1.82 -5.96 -12.25
CA HIS A 342 1.17 -5.83 -13.55
C HIS A 342 2.06 -5.16 -14.60
N LYS A 343 2.86 -4.20 -14.19
CA LYS A 343 3.74 -3.44 -15.08
C LYS A 343 5.07 -4.13 -15.32
N ARG A 344 5.60 -4.81 -14.30
CA ARG A 344 6.98 -5.36 -14.31
C ARG A 344 7.07 -6.83 -13.87
N GLY A 345 6.04 -7.38 -13.23
CA GLY A 345 6.05 -8.73 -12.68
C GLY A 345 5.61 -9.80 -13.68
N LEU A 346 4.50 -9.59 -14.35
CA LEU A 346 3.85 -10.56 -15.25
C LEU A 346 3.50 -9.91 -16.59
N ILE A 347 3.49 -10.73 -17.64
CA ILE A 347 2.82 -10.42 -18.89
C ILE A 347 1.38 -10.96 -18.73
N LEU A 348 0.44 -10.05 -18.48
CA LEU A 348 -0.91 -10.39 -18.03
C LEU A 348 -1.70 -11.28 -19.04
N ASP A 349 -1.45 -11.09 -20.33
CA ASP A 349 -2.15 -11.82 -21.40
C ASP A 349 -1.47 -13.16 -21.76
N TYR A 350 -0.34 -13.48 -21.09
CA TYR A 350 0.34 -14.76 -21.21
C TYR A 350 -0.19 -15.76 -20.19
N THR A 351 0.00 -17.05 -20.51
CA THR A 351 -0.27 -18.14 -19.56
C THR A 351 0.69 -18.06 -18.36
N MET A 352 0.32 -18.72 -17.26
CA MET A 352 1.25 -18.84 -16.12
C MET A 352 2.50 -19.64 -16.50
N GLU A 353 2.38 -20.71 -17.32
CA GLU A 353 3.56 -21.47 -17.77
C GLU A 353 4.54 -20.62 -18.56
N ASP A 354 4.06 -19.70 -19.41
CA ASP A 354 4.94 -18.77 -20.15
C ASP A 354 5.56 -17.74 -19.21
N ASN A 355 4.80 -17.22 -18.23
CA ASN A 355 5.31 -16.30 -17.23
C ASN A 355 6.38 -16.90 -16.32
N MET A 356 6.27 -18.18 -15.96
CA MET A 356 7.26 -18.84 -15.09
C MET A 356 8.63 -18.96 -15.75
N VAL A 357 8.72 -19.09 -17.07
CA VAL A 357 9.99 -19.29 -17.79
C VAL A 357 10.57 -18.02 -18.40
N LEU A 358 9.96 -16.84 -18.25
CA LEU A 358 10.38 -15.57 -18.88
C LEU A 358 11.88 -15.28 -18.75
N LYS A 359 12.49 -15.61 -17.63
CA LYS A 359 13.91 -15.34 -17.37
C LYS A 359 14.84 -16.46 -17.82
N VAL A 360 14.34 -17.68 -17.94
CA VAL A 360 15.14 -18.90 -18.15
C VAL A 360 14.85 -19.64 -19.47
N TYR A 361 13.89 -19.18 -20.28
CA TYR A 361 13.43 -19.87 -21.49
C TYR A 361 14.54 -20.23 -22.50
N LYS A 362 15.65 -19.46 -22.53
CA LYS A 362 16.81 -19.73 -23.39
C LYS A 362 17.67 -20.89 -22.90
N ASN A 363 17.56 -21.25 -21.64
CA ASN A 363 18.42 -22.25 -21.00
C ASN A 363 17.87 -23.67 -21.27
N LYS A 364 18.78 -24.66 -21.23
CA LYS A 364 18.35 -26.05 -21.16
C LYS A 364 17.68 -26.30 -19.80
N PRO A 365 16.60 -27.10 -19.74
CA PRO A 365 16.03 -27.95 -20.81
C PRO A 365 14.92 -27.22 -21.63
N PHE A 366 14.66 -25.93 -21.43
CA PHE A 366 13.51 -25.21 -21.99
C PHE A 366 13.69 -24.89 -23.48
N SER A 367 14.95 -24.73 -23.92
CA SER A 367 15.27 -24.46 -25.34
C SER A 367 16.48 -25.26 -25.79
N LYS A 368 16.42 -25.73 -27.05
CA LYS A 368 17.53 -26.38 -27.75
C LYS A 368 17.52 -25.94 -29.21
N HIS A 369 18.65 -25.43 -29.72
CA HIS A 369 18.82 -24.96 -31.09
C HIS A 369 17.75 -23.93 -31.54
N GLY A 370 17.30 -23.04 -30.62
CA GLY A 370 16.26 -22.03 -30.89
C GLY A 370 14.82 -22.56 -30.85
N LEU A 371 14.63 -23.87 -30.64
CA LEU A 371 13.30 -24.49 -30.48
C LEU A 371 12.93 -24.62 -29.01
N ILE A 372 11.73 -24.15 -28.66
CA ILE A 372 11.21 -24.19 -27.30
C ILE A 372 10.59 -25.58 -27.01
N ASN A 373 10.94 -26.16 -25.85
CA ASN A 373 10.37 -27.40 -25.36
C ASN A 373 9.18 -27.15 -24.44
N ARG A 374 7.98 -27.11 -25.00
CA ARG A 374 6.73 -26.85 -24.27
C ARG A 374 6.44 -27.85 -23.15
N ALA A 375 6.83 -29.12 -23.33
CA ALA A 375 6.62 -30.14 -22.30
C ALA A 375 7.46 -29.84 -21.05
N LYS A 376 8.73 -29.47 -21.22
CA LYS A 376 9.61 -29.10 -20.09
C LYS A 376 9.21 -27.77 -19.43
N ILE A 377 8.70 -26.84 -20.20
CA ILE A 377 8.14 -25.60 -19.64
C ILE A 377 6.94 -25.89 -18.74
N ARG A 378 6.02 -26.74 -19.20
CA ARG A 378 4.83 -27.13 -18.43
C ARG A 378 5.19 -27.87 -17.16
N GLU A 379 6.12 -28.80 -17.22
CA GLU A 379 6.63 -29.55 -16.06
C GLU A 379 7.19 -28.58 -15.00
N TYR A 380 8.04 -27.65 -15.41
CA TYR A 380 8.64 -26.64 -14.55
C TYR A 380 7.61 -25.67 -13.96
N ALA A 381 6.69 -25.18 -14.78
CA ALA A 381 5.64 -24.27 -14.32
C ALA A 381 4.69 -24.95 -13.33
N ASN A 382 4.30 -26.20 -13.58
CA ASN A 382 3.45 -26.95 -12.65
C ASN A 382 4.15 -27.19 -11.32
N HIS A 383 5.46 -27.50 -11.34
CA HIS A 383 6.26 -27.61 -10.11
C HIS A 383 6.21 -26.30 -9.29
N ILE A 384 6.41 -25.13 -9.91
CA ILE A 384 6.30 -23.84 -9.23
C ILE A 384 4.88 -23.62 -8.69
N ILE A 385 3.85 -23.86 -9.51
CA ILE A 385 2.46 -23.67 -9.15
C ILE A 385 2.08 -24.51 -7.91
N GLU A 386 2.51 -25.77 -7.86
CA GLU A 386 2.27 -26.68 -6.75
C GLU A 386 3.08 -26.26 -5.50
N THR A 387 4.40 -26.02 -5.65
CA THR A 387 5.31 -25.67 -4.55
C THR A 387 4.92 -24.37 -3.87
N PHE A 388 4.42 -23.40 -4.64
CA PHE A 388 4.06 -22.07 -4.13
C PHE A 388 2.55 -21.87 -3.93
N ASP A 389 1.74 -22.93 -3.98
CA ASP A 389 0.28 -22.88 -3.78
C ASP A 389 -0.38 -21.79 -4.63
N VAL A 390 -0.05 -21.75 -5.93
CA VAL A 390 -0.68 -20.81 -6.88
C VAL A 390 -2.01 -21.41 -7.34
N ARG A 391 -3.11 -20.85 -6.86
CA ARG A 391 -4.44 -21.33 -7.23
C ARG A 391 -4.86 -20.73 -8.57
N SER A 392 -4.96 -21.60 -9.56
CA SER A 392 -5.36 -21.28 -10.93
C SER A 392 -6.34 -22.33 -11.44
N GLY A 393 -7.37 -21.92 -12.19
CA GLY A 393 -8.44 -22.84 -12.64
C GLY A 393 -7.95 -23.92 -13.60
N GLU A 394 -6.94 -23.62 -14.44
CA GLU A 394 -6.41 -24.49 -15.48
C GLU A 394 -4.89 -24.74 -15.31
N GLY A 395 -4.39 -24.66 -14.06
CA GLY A 395 -2.97 -24.84 -13.77
C GLY A 395 -2.10 -23.83 -14.52
N GLY A 396 -0.99 -24.29 -15.09
CA GLY A 396 -0.06 -23.47 -15.87
C GLY A 396 -0.67 -22.83 -17.13
N GLN A 397 -1.78 -23.32 -17.64
CA GLN A 397 -2.45 -22.77 -18.84
C GLN A 397 -3.36 -21.58 -18.54
N SER A 398 -3.67 -21.32 -17.28
CA SER A 398 -4.45 -20.13 -16.89
C SER A 398 -3.77 -18.86 -17.32
N ILE A 399 -4.53 -17.94 -17.92
CA ILE A 399 -4.06 -16.60 -18.27
C ILE A 399 -3.82 -15.80 -16.98
N ALA A 400 -2.65 -15.17 -16.85
CA ALA A 400 -2.23 -14.49 -15.64
C ALA A 400 -3.19 -13.38 -15.18
N ARG A 401 -3.84 -12.67 -16.09
CA ARG A 401 -4.86 -11.64 -15.81
C ARG A 401 -6.05 -12.18 -15.03
N GLY A 402 -6.42 -13.43 -15.21
CA GLY A 402 -7.57 -14.06 -14.55
C GLY A 402 -7.31 -14.49 -13.11
N LEU A 403 -6.07 -14.45 -12.63
CA LEU A 403 -5.73 -14.85 -11.27
C LEU A 403 -5.95 -13.69 -10.28
N SER A 404 -6.28 -14.04 -9.03
CA SER A 404 -6.28 -13.06 -7.95
C SER A 404 -4.89 -12.48 -7.70
N GLY A 405 -4.82 -11.24 -7.15
CA GLY A 405 -3.56 -10.57 -6.87
C GLY A 405 -2.61 -11.41 -6.01
N GLY A 406 -3.13 -12.12 -5.00
CA GLY A 406 -2.34 -13.04 -4.17
C GLY A 406 -1.73 -14.20 -4.98
N ASN A 407 -2.49 -14.80 -5.89
CA ASN A 407 -1.98 -15.90 -6.74
C ASN A 407 -0.99 -15.39 -7.79
N GLN A 408 -1.21 -14.20 -8.36
CA GLN A 408 -0.24 -13.55 -9.23
C GLN A 408 1.10 -13.34 -8.51
N GLN A 409 1.03 -12.82 -7.28
CA GLN A 409 2.22 -12.56 -6.47
C GLN A 409 2.94 -13.84 -6.06
N LYS A 410 2.21 -14.88 -5.65
CA LYS A 410 2.78 -16.20 -5.38
C LYS A 410 3.50 -16.77 -6.60
N GLY A 411 2.95 -16.60 -7.80
CA GLY A 411 3.59 -16.99 -9.05
C GLY A 411 4.90 -16.23 -9.31
N ILE A 412 4.91 -14.92 -9.12
CA ILE A 412 6.13 -14.09 -9.24
C ILE A 412 7.19 -14.57 -8.24
N ILE A 413 6.82 -14.69 -6.97
CA ILE A 413 7.73 -15.11 -5.90
C ILE A 413 8.27 -16.52 -6.19
N GLY A 414 7.40 -17.44 -6.61
CA GLY A 414 7.78 -18.78 -7.00
C GLY A 414 8.82 -18.80 -8.11
N ARG A 415 8.59 -18.04 -9.18
CA ARG A 415 9.54 -17.88 -10.28
C ARG A 415 10.90 -17.33 -9.82
N GLU A 416 10.89 -16.31 -8.97
CA GLU A 416 12.11 -15.68 -8.51
C GLU A 416 12.92 -16.59 -7.55
N ILE A 417 12.24 -17.27 -6.62
CA ILE A 417 12.88 -18.17 -5.66
C ILE A 417 13.35 -19.46 -6.33
N GLU A 418 12.59 -20.02 -7.25
CA GLU A 418 12.95 -21.27 -7.98
C GLU A 418 14.23 -21.10 -8.82
N SER A 419 14.57 -19.87 -9.22
CA SER A 419 15.84 -19.57 -9.87
C SER A 419 17.06 -19.74 -8.92
N ASN A 420 16.84 -20.05 -7.65
CA ASN A 420 17.81 -20.23 -6.59
C ASN A 420 18.83 -19.05 -6.50
N PRO A 421 18.37 -17.81 -6.31
CA PRO A 421 19.24 -16.65 -6.33
C PRO A 421 20.14 -16.60 -5.09
N ASP A 422 21.29 -15.93 -5.20
CA ASP A 422 22.13 -15.60 -4.04
C ASP A 422 21.71 -14.26 -3.41
N LEU A 423 21.09 -13.38 -4.21
CA LEU A 423 20.51 -12.11 -3.77
C LEU A 423 19.06 -12.03 -4.27
N LEU A 424 18.11 -11.92 -3.33
CA LEU A 424 16.71 -11.65 -3.61
C LEU A 424 16.36 -10.20 -3.24
N ILE A 425 16.01 -9.38 -4.22
CA ILE A 425 15.51 -8.03 -4.02
C ILE A 425 13.98 -8.09 -4.06
N ALA A 426 13.34 -7.93 -2.90
CA ALA A 426 11.89 -7.97 -2.75
C ALA A 426 11.34 -6.56 -2.51
N VAL A 427 10.57 -6.03 -3.47
CA VAL A 427 10.03 -4.66 -3.39
C VAL A 427 8.53 -4.73 -3.24
N GLN A 428 8.01 -4.19 -2.13
CA GLN A 428 6.58 -4.19 -1.81
C GLN A 428 5.93 -5.58 -2.00
N PRO A 429 6.56 -6.68 -1.53
CA PRO A 429 6.15 -8.03 -1.90
C PRO A 429 4.73 -8.38 -1.47
N THR A 430 4.20 -7.65 -0.48
CA THR A 430 2.87 -7.91 0.11
C THR A 430 1.82 -6.86 -0.28
N ARG A 431 2.19 -5.84 -1.07
CA ARG A 431 1.30 -4.72 -1.41
C ARG A 431 -0.01 -5.17 -2.03
N GLY A 432 -1.12 -4.78 -1.40
CA GLY A 432 -2.46 -5.03 -1.90
C GLY A 432 -2.93 -6.48 -1.81
N LEU A 433 -2.35 -7.27 -0.90
CA LEU A 433 -2.68 -8.67 -0.70
C LEU A 433 -3.56 -8.88 0.55
N ASP A 434 -4.18 -10.05 0.63
CA ASP A 434 -4.85 -10.53 1.82
C ASP A 434 -3.85 -11.03 2.87
N VAL A 435 -4.27 -11.06 4.15
CA VAL A 435 -3.39 -11.40 5.27
C VAL A 435 -2.80 -12.81 5.13
N GLY A 436 -3.55 -13.77 4.59
CA GLY A 436 -3.05 -15.12 4.37
C GLY A 436 -1.91 -15.18 3.35
N SER A 437 -2.00 -14.36 2.30
CA SER A 437 -0.94 -14.19 1.31
C SER A 437 0.28 -13.47 1.92
N ILE A 438 0.07 -12.47 2.79
CA ILE A 438 1.14 -11.76 3.49
C ILE A 438 1.94 -12.72 4.39
N GLU A 439 1.26 -13.49 5.27
CA GLU A 439 1.92 -14.51 6.12
C GLU A 439 2.75 -15.48 5.29
N TYR A 440 2.19 -15.96 4.18
CA TYR A 440 2.87 -16.89 3.29
C TYR A 440 4.15 -16.28 2.71
N ILE A 441 4.09 -15.04 2.22
CA ILE A 441 5.23 -14.34 1.61
C ILE A 441 6.33 -14.08 2.64
N HIS A 442 5.97 -13.57 3.81
CA HIS A 442 6.93 -13.34 4.89
C HIS A 442 7.69 -14.63 5.24
N LYS A 443 6.95 -15.75 5.38
CA LYS A 443 7.55 -17.06 5.63
C LYS A 443 8.54 -17.44 4.51
N ARG A 444 8.20 -17.25 3.24
CA ARG A 444 9.10 -17.53 2.11
C ARG A 444 10.36 -16.67 2.11
N LEU A 445 10.26 -15.38 2.47
CA LEU A 445 11.44 -14.51 2.59
C LEU A 445 12.37 -14.98 3.71
N VAL A 446 11.82 -15.34 4.87
CA VAL A 446 12.59 -15.88 6.00
C VAL A 446 13.23 -17.22 5.64
N GLU A 447 12.54 -18.12 4.94
CA GLU A 447 13.11 -19.37 4.44
C GLU A 447 14.29 -19.14 3.49
N GLN A 448 14.27 -18.11 2.64
CA GLN A 448 15.41 -17.74 1.80
C GLN A 448 16.62 -17.30 2.66
N ARG A 449 16.39 -16.44 3.66
CA ARG A 449 17.41 -16.03 4.62
C ARG A 449 18.02 -17.25 5.34
N ASP A 450 17.16 -18.13 5.88
CA ASP A 450 17.59 -19.31 6.65
C ASP A 450 18.34 -20.34 5.77
N ALA A 451 18.07 -20.34 4.47
CA ALA A 451 18.83 -21.09 3.46
C ALA A 451 20.20 -20.41 3.11
N GLY A 452 20.57 -19.35 3.81
CA GLY A 452 21.85 -18.65 3.60
C GLY A 452 21.86 -17.68 2.42
N LYS A 453 20.69 -17.29 1.89
CA LYS A 453 20.60 -16.27 0.83
C LYS A 453 20.63 -14.86 1.41
N ALA A 454 21.06 -13.88 0.62
CA ALA A 454 20.94 -12.47 0.95
C ALA A 454 19.58 -11.94 0.48
N VAL A 455 18.88 -11.22 1.34
CA VAL A 455 17.56 -10.63 1.00
C VAL A 455 17.58 -9.13 1.26
N LEU A 456 17.26 -8.35 0.24
CA LEU A 456 17.00 -6.91 0.36
C LEU A 456 15.48 -6.70 0.25
N LEU A 457 14.84 -6.35 1.36
CA LEU A 457 13.41 -6.07 1.45
C LEU A 457 13.20 -4.55 1.40
N VAL A 458 12.45 -4.08 0.41
CA VAL A 458 12.04 -2.67 0.33
C VAL A 458 10.53 -2.60 0.51
N SER A 459 10.08 -1.97 1.59
CA SER A 459 8.65 -1.85 1.88
C SER A 459 8.30 -0.48 2.46
N LEU A 460 7.10 0.00 2.15
CA LEU A 460 6.49 1.18 2.77
C LEU A 460 5.73 0.79 4.06
N GLU A 461 5.43 -0.49 4.24
CA GLU A 461 4.76 -1.00 5.43
C GLU A 461 5.79 -1.24 6.53
N LEU A 462 5.80 -0.34 7.54
CA LEU A 462 6.78 -0.41 8.63
C LEU A 462 6.66 -1.69 9.46
N ASP A 463 5.43 -2.20 9.64
CA ASP A 463 5.19 -3.49 10.31
C ASP A 463 5.86 -4.66 9.56
N GLU A 464 5.85 -4.65 8.21
CA GLU A 464 6.56 -5.66 7.41
C GLU A 464 8.07 -5.57 7.63
N ILE A 465 8.63 -4.36 7.56
CA ILE A 465 10.06 -4.11 7.77
C ILE A 465 10.49 -4.59 9.17
N LEU A 466 9.79 -4.20 10.23
CA LEU A 466 10.12 -4.57 11.61
C LEU A 466 10.00 -6.06 11.88
N ASN A 467 8.98 -6.72 11.31
CA ASN A 467 8.73 -8.15 11.56
C ASN A 467 9.67 -9.08 10.78
N VAL A 468 10.04 -8.71 9.55
CA VAL A 468 10.77 -9.62 8.65
C VAL A 468 12.28 -9.36 8.66
N SER A 469 12.72 -8.09 8.77
CA SER A 469 14.12 -7.72 8.63
C SER A 469 14.96 -8.06 9.86
N ASP A 470 16.26 -8.27 9.65
CA ASP A 470 17.26 -8.40 10.70
C ASP A 470 17.94 -7.04 10.97
N ARG A 471 18.23 -6.29 9.91
CA ARG A 471 18.71 -4.90 9.96
C ARG A 471 17.79 -4.01 9.10
N ILE A 472 17.67 -2.75 9.51
CA ILE A 472 16.81 -1.76 8.84
C ILE A 472 17.65 -0.56 8.45
N ALA A 473 17.73 -0.28 7.16
CA ALA A 473 18.28 0.95 6.60
C ALA A 473 17.12 1.93 6.36
N VAL A 474 17.24 3.15 6.91
CA VAL A 474 16.17 4.15 6.78
C VAL A 474 16.60 5.22 5.79
N ILE A 475 15.75 5.49 4.80
CA ILE A 475 15.96 6.52 3.77
C ILE A 475 14.98 7.68 3.98
N ASN A 476 15.51 8.91 3.93
CA ASN A 476 14.73 10.13 3.84
C ASN A 476 15.35 11.07 2.79
N ASN A 477 14.55 11.68 1.93
CA ASN A 477 14.97 12.62 0.88
C ASN A 477 16.19 12.16 0.04
N GLY A 478 16.27 10.85 -0.23
CA GLY A 478 17.34 10.23 -1.00
C GLY A 478 18.63 9.96 -0.22
N GLU A 479 18.67 10.22 1.07
CA GLU A 479 19.84 10.02 1.93
C GLU A 479 19.61 8.89 2.94
N LEU A 480 20.68 8.13 3.24
CA LEU A 480 20.65 7.15 4.31
C LEU A 480 20.73 7.89 5.66
N ILE A 481 19.65 7.79 6.45
CA ILE A 481 19.59 8.41 7.79
C ILE A 481 20.35 7.56 8.81
N GLY A 482 20.25 6.25 8.71
CA GLY A 482 20.98 5.31 9.55
C GLY A 482 20.58 3.86 9.29
N ILE A 483 21.32 2.95 9.93
CA ILE A 483 21.04 1.51 9.92
C ILE A 483 20.92 1.04 11.37
N VAL A 484 19.83 0.33 11.68
CA VAL A 484 19.56 -0.19 13.03
C VAL A 484 19.27 -1.70 12.98
N ASN A 485 19.53 -2.40 14.09
CA ASN A 485 19.11 -3.79 14.24
C ASN A 485 17.60 -3.82 14.53
N ALA A 486 16.84 -4.67 13.84
CA ALA A 486 15.39 -4.76 14.02
C ALA A 486 15.00 -5.21 15.45
N SER A 487 15.87 -5.96 16.14
CA SER A 487 15.66 -6.39 17.53
C SER A 487 15.92 -5.31 18.59
N GLU A 488 16.55 -4.19 18.21
CA GLU A 488 16.97 -3.11 19.11
C GLU A 488 16.27 -1.78 18.82
N THR A 489 15.22 -1.80 18.00
CA THR A 489 14.48 -0.62 17.56
C THR A 489 12.98 -0.87 17.62
N ASP A 490 12.20 0.19 17.53
CA ASP A 490 10.74 0.14 17.50
C ASP A 490 10.16 1.02 16.38
N GLU A 491 8.84 0.97 16.25
CA GLU A 491 8.08 1.73 15.25
C GLU A 491 8.28 3.25 15.39
N ASN A 492 8.42 3.75 16.63
CA ASN A 492 8.59 5.17 16.87
C ASN A 492 9.98 5.65 16.46
N GLU A 493 11.04 4.92 16.82
CA GLU A 493 12.40 5.27 16.45
C GLU A 493 12.59 5.25 14.92
N VAL A 494 12.16 4.17 14.26
CA VAL A 494 12.25 4.09 12.79
C VAL A 494 11.40 5.18 12.14
N GLY A 495 10.20 5.46 12.68
CA GLY A 495 9.33 6.53 12.20
C GLY A 495 9.98 7.92 12.29
N LEU A 496 10.68 8.24 13.39
CA LEU A 496 11.44 9.49 13.53
C LEU A 496 12.57 9.56 12.51
N MET A 497 13.29 8.45 12.29
CA MET A 497 14.32 8.39 11.25
C MET A 497 13.73 8.58 9.84
N MET A 498 12.54 8.02 9.56
CA MET A 498 11.83 8.25 8.29
C MET A 498 11.42 9.72 8.11
N ALA A 499 11.24 10.47 9.19
CA ALA A 499 11.04 11.92 9.18
C ALA A 499 12.35 12.73 9.08
N GLY A 500 13.52 12.07 9.02
CA GLY A 500 14.83 12.70 8.85
C GLY A 500 15.61 12.95 10.14
N ILE A 501 15.11 12.51 11.29
CA ILE A 501 15.78 12.65 12.60
C ILE A 501 16.76 11.50 12.78
N LYS A 502 18.05 11.79 12.95
CA LYS A 502 19.06 10.75 13.17
C LYS A 502 18.99 10.17 14.59
N ARG A 503 19.40 8.91 14.73
CA ARG A 503 19.51 8.25 16.05
C ARG A 503 20.45 9.05 16.95
N GLY A 504 19.92 9.53 18.08
CA GLY A 504 20.70 10.33 19.05
C GLY A 504 20.56 11.85 18.92
N ASP A 505 19.94 12.36 17.87
CA ASP A 505 19.52 13.78 17.78
C ASP A 505 18.22 13.95 18.57
N LYS A 506 18.30 14.50 19.78
CA LYS A 506 17.15 14.87 20.63
C LYS A 506 16.97 16.37 20.65
#